data_b1018458b583662c93efc00904472a91
#
_entry.id   b1018458b583662c93efc00904472a91
#
_cell.length_a   1.000
_cell.length_b   1.000
_cell.length_c   1.000
_cell.angle_alpha   90.00
_cell.angle_beta   90.00
_cell.angle_gamma   90.00
#
_symmetry.space_group_name_H-M   'P 1'
#
loop_
_entity.id
_entity.type
_entity.pdbx_description
1 polymer ?
#
loop_
_entity_poly.entity_id
_entity_poly.type
_entity_poly.pdbx_seq_one_letter_code
_entity_poly.pdbx_strand_id
1 'polypeptide(L)'
;MNNFSYESYTDIIEKVSDKLPIVDFSDVLIGKLNKFCVVRHDIEFSVDRALELANVESMFGINSTYTVQLRNNTYNALSEKNIKAVKEIRKLGHHIGLHQNPPQMDDGELVDYITKDIETLEHYYGFEVDRYAFHRCGSNPRLLEKYFEV
;
A
#
# COMPACT_ATOMS: atom_id res chain seq x y z
N MET A 1 -17.74 7.86 21.40
CA MET A 1 -17.04 6.75 20.73
C MET A 1 -15.86 7.34 19.98
N ASN A 2 -14.67 6.79 20.17
CA ASN A 2 -13.50 7.20 19.40
C ASN A 2 -13.56 6.45 18.06
N ASN A 3 -14.02 7.10 16.99
CA ASN A 3 -14.28 6.47 15.69
C ASN A 3 -12.99 6.09 14.91
N PHE A 4 -11.80 6.33 15.48
CA PHE A 4 -10.50 6.06 14.88
C PHE A 4 -9.63 5.18 15.78
N SER A 5 -10.22 4.12 16.36
CA SER A 5 -9.49 3.11 17.13
C SER A 5 -9.31 1.82 16.32
N TYR A 6 -8.37 0.98 16.74
CA TYR A 6 -8.18 -0.36 16.14
C TYR A 6 -9.42 -1.24 16.35
N GLU A 7 -10.15 -1.10 17.46
CA GLU A 7 -11.42 -1.80 17.69
C GLU A 7 -12.45 -1.40 16.63
N SER A 8 -12.59 -0.09 16.34
CA SER A 8 -13.49 0.38 15.28
C SER A 8 -13.08 -0.14 13.89
N TYR A 9 -11.78 -0.26 13.65
CA TYR A 9 -11.26 -0.85 12.41
C TYR A 9 -11.58 -2.35 12.35
N THR A 10 -11.38 -3.08 13.44
CA THR A 10 -11.75 -4.50 13.55
C THR A 10 -13.23 -4.72 13.21
N ASP A 11 -14.12 -3.91 13.82
CA ASP A 11 -15.56 -3.95 13.56
C ASP A 11 -15.90 -3.72 12.05
N ILE A 12 -15.14 -2.86 11.38
CA ILE A 12 -15.31 -2.62 9.92
C ILE A 12 -14.90 -3.85 9.13
N ILE A 13 -13.74 -4.42 9.43
CA ILE A 13 -13.21 -5.61 8.76
C ILE A 13 -14.18 -6.78 8.94
N GLU A 14 -14.68 -7.05 10.13
CA GLU A 14 -15.68 -8.10 10.39
C GLU A 14 -16.94 -7.89 9.54
N LYS A 15 -17.52 -6.69 9.56
CA LYS A 15 -18.73 -6.37 8.79
C LYS A 15 -18.56 -6.48 7.28
N VAL A 16 -17.36 -6.20 6.77
CA VAL A 16 -17.04 -6.37 5.35
C VAL A 16 -16.88 -7.84 5.01
N SER A 17 -16.10 -8.57 5.82
CA SER A 17 -15.84 -10.01 5.61
C SER A 17 -17.13 -10.86 5.63
N ASP A 18 -18.12 -10.46 6.44
CA ASP A 18 -19.44 -11.12 6.48
C ASP A 18 -20.23 -10.96 5.18
N LYS A 19 -19.93 -9.96 4.36
CA LYS A 19 -20.71 -9.62 3.17
C LYS A 19 -19.99 -9.85 1.86
N LEU A 20 -18.67 -9.69 1.86
CA LEU A 20 -17.84 -9.73 0.66
C LEU A 20 -16.53 -10.47 0.97
N PRO A 21 -16.03 -11.29 0.04
CA PRO A 21 -14.66 -11.76 0.15
C PRO A 21 -13.70 -10.57 0.10
N ILE A 22 -12.76 -10.51 1.03
CA ILE A 22 -11.65 -9.59 0.99
C ILE A 22 -10.50 -10.31 0.30
N VAL A 23 -10.04 -9.75 -0.80
CA VAL A 23 -9.05 -10.34 -1.70
C VAL A 23 -7.94 -9.35 -2.00
N ASP A 24 -6.83 -9.83 -2.52
CA ASP A 24 -5.77 -8.95 -2.96
C ASP A 24 -5.95 -8.53 -4.44
N PHE A 25 -5.13 -7.57 -4.92
CA PHE A 25 -5.18 -7.10 -6.30
C PHE A 25 -4.86 -8.21 -7.31
N SER A 26 -4.02 -9.19 -6.97
CA SER A 26 -3.69 -10.30 -7.87
C SER A 26 -4.90 -11.22 -8.12
N ASP A 27 -5.74 -11.42 -7.10
CA ASP A 27 -6.98 -12.19 -7.23
C ASP A 27 -7.98 -11.52 -8.17
N VAL A 28 -8.02 -10.16 -8.14
CA VAL A 28 -8.88 -9.37 -9.03
C VAL A 28 -8.47 -9.55 -10.49
N LEU A 29 -7.17 -9.57 -10.77
CA LEU A 29 -6.65 -9.74 -12.14
C LEU A 29 -6.99 -11.11 -12.74
N ILE A 30 -7.22 -12.13 -11.90
CA ILE A 30 -7.65 -13.47 -12.36
C ILE A 30 -9.12 -13.48 -12.83
N GLY A 31 -9.90 -12.44 -12.52
CA GLY A 31 -11.23 -12.18 -13.09
C GLY A 31 -12.35 -13.14 -12.70
N LYS A 32 -12.22 -13.84 -11.57
CA LYS A 32 -13.20 -14.86 -11.13
C LYS A 32 -14.29 -14.34 -10.18
N LEU A 33 -14.19 -13.10 -9.71
CA LEU A 33 -15.06 -12.56 -8.67
C LEU A 33 -15.91 -11.40 -9.19
N ASN A 34 -17.22 -11.47 -9.01
CA ASN A 34 -18.14 -10.40 -9.41
C ASN A 34 -18.30 -9.30 -8.35
N LYS A 35 -18.10 -9.65 -7.07
CA LYS A 35 -18.18 -8.72 -5.93
C LYS A 35 -17.10 -9.09 -4.92
N PHE A 36 -16.29 -8.14 -4.55
CA PHE A 36 -15.18 -8.31 -3.61
C PHE A 36 -14.82 -6.96 -2.96
N CYS A 37 -14.00 -7.02 -1.94
CA CYS A 37 -13.34 -5.87 -1.34
C CYS A 37 -11.82 -6.04 -1.46
N VAL A 38 -11.10 -4.97 -1.75
CA VAL A 38 -9.64 -4.91 -1.66
C VAL A 38 -9.27 -3.90 -0.60
N VAL A 39 -8.33 -4.24 0.26
CA VAL A 39 -7.84 -3.34 1.31
C VAL A 39 -6.45 -2.82 0.91
N ARG A 40 -6.31 -1.49 0.91
CA ARG A 40 -5.05 -0.79 0.66
C ARG A 40 -4.84 0.31 1.69
N HIS A 41 -3.62 0.41 2.18
CA HIS A 41 -3.18 1.46 3.10
C HIS A 41 -2.03 2.25 2.50
N ASP A 42 -2.22 3.54 2.35
CA ASP A 42 -1.17 4.47 1.94
C ASP A 42 -0.54 5.03 3.22
N ILE A 43 0.71 4.63 3.51
CA ILE A 43 1.41 5.02 4.74
C ILE A 43 1.94 6.44 4.56
N GLU A 44 1.23 7.41 5.15
CA GLU A 44 1.58 8.83 5.05
C GLU A 44 2.19 9.39 6.34
N PHE A 45 1.90 8.79 7.50
CA PHE A 45 2.29 9.37 8.80
C PHE A 45 3.14 8.45 9.68
N SER A 46 2.86 7.15 9.74
CA SER A 46 3.53 6.26 10.70
C SER A 46 3.53 4.81 10.23
N VAL A 47 4.73 4.27 10.06
CA VAL A 47 4.93 2.84 9.72
C VAL A 47 4.55 1.95 10.91
N ASP A 48 4.80 2.38 12.15
CA ASP A 48 4.40 1.61 13.35
C ASP A 48 2.87 1.42 13.39
N ARG A 49 2.11 2.49 13.10
CA ARG A 49 0.64 2.40 13.06
C ARG A 49 0.14 1.50 11.93
N ALA A 50 0.83 1.49 10.80
CA ALA A 50 0.55 0.57 9.71
C ALA A 50 0.78 -0.89 10.13
N LEU A 51 1.86 -1.18 10.87
CA LEU A 51 2.12 -2.52 11.41
C LEU A 51 1.03 -2.97 12.38
N GLU A 52 0.49 -2.07 13.22
CA GLU A 52 -0.64 -2.39 14.10
C GLU A 52 -1.89 -2.81 13.29
N LEU A 53 -2.21 -2.06 12.21
CA LEU A 53 -3.31 -2.43 11.30
C LEU A 53 -3.05 -3.79 10.63
N ALA A 54 -1.83 -4.02 10.15
CA ALA A 54 -1.44 -5.27 9.52
C ALA A 54 -1.60 -6.47 10.47
N ASN A 55 -1.28 -6.32 11.75
CA ASN A 55 -1.54 -7.35 12.75
C ASN A 55 -3.04 -7.65 12.88
N VAL A 56 -3.89 -6.62 12.91
CA VAL A 56 -5.35 -6.83 12.95
C VAL A 56 -5.81 -7.61 11.71
N GLU A 57 -5.42 -7.19 10.53
CA GLU A 57 -5.83 -7.84 9.27
C GLU A 57 -5.35 -9.29 9.15
N SER A 58 -4.11 -9.57 9.60
CA SER A 58 -3.57 -10.92 9.60
C SER A 58 -4.36 -11.89 10.49
N MET A 59 -4.98 -11.40 11.58
CA MET A 59 -5.86 -12.21 12.45
C MET A 59 -7.13 -12.67 11.71
N PHE A 60 -7.54 -11.94 10.66
CA PHE A 60 -8.66 -12.31 9.79
C PHE A 60 -8.21 -13.04 8.52
N GLY A 61 -6.94 -13.34 8.37
CA GLY A 61 -6.39 -13.98 7.17
C GLY A 61 -6.43 -13.09 5.92
N ILE A 62 -6.44 -11.77 6.09
CA ILE A 62 -6.52 -10.79 5.01
C ILE A 62 -5.11 -10.41 4.56
N ASN A 63 -4.88 -10.47 3.25
CA ASN A 63 -3.68 -9.97 2.60
C ASN A 63 -3.98 -8.60 1.96
N SER A 64 -3.50 -7.54 2.57
CA SER A 64 -3.68 -6.16 2.11
C SER A 64 -2.44 -5.63 1.43
N THR A 65 -2.56 -4.49 0.76
CA THR A 65 -1.43 -3.77 0.20
C THR A 65 -1.11 -2.55 1.06
N TYR A 66 0.16 -2.44 1.47
CA TYR A 66 0.71 -1.28 2.19
C TYR A 66 1.69 -0.54 1.30
N THR A 67 1.39 0.70 0.93
CA THR A 67 2.27 1.50 0.08
C THR A 67 3.07 2.49 0.92
N VAL A 68 4.39 2.54 0.70
CA VAL A 68 5.37 3.32 1.47
C VAL A 68 5.88 4.49 0.63
N GLN A 69 5.95 5.68 1.22
CA GLN A 69 6.60 6.83 0.58
C GLN A 69 8.10 6.80 0.90
N LEU A 70 8.94 6.67 -0.13
CA LEU A 70 10.39 6.77 0.04
C LEU A 70 10.80 8.18 0.52
N ARG A 71 10.18 9.22 -0.07
CA ARG A 71 10.36 10.62 0.32
C ARG A 71 9.13 11.11 1.06
N ASN A 72 9.22 11.14 2.39
CA ASN A 72 8.14 11.56 3.27
C ASN A 72 8.65 12.53 4.33
N ASN A 73 7.84 13.53 4.67
CA ASN A 73 8.19 14.55 5.67
C ASN A 73 7.85 14.12 7.11
N THR A 74 7.10 13.06 7.29
CA THR A 74 6.60 12.60 8.61
C THR A 74 7.38 11.41 9.16
N TYR A 75 8.00 10.62 8.28
CA TYR A 75 8.85 9.48 8.67
C TYR A 75 9.98 9.26 7.67
N ASN A 76 11.04 8.60 8.11
CA ASN A 76 12.13 8.13 7.25
C ASN A 76 11.91 6.65 6.93
N ALA A 77 11.50 6.33 5.67
CA ALA A 77 11.25 4.96 5.21
C ALA A 77 12.47 4.03 5.38
N LEU A 78 13.68 4.60 5.30
CA LEU A 78 14.95 3.86 5.37
C LEU A 78 15.58 3.87 6.77
N SER A 79 14.88 4.34 7.81
CA SER A 79 15.36 4.15 9.18
C SER A 79 15.31 2.67 9.58
N GLU A 80 16.27 2.22 10.38
CA GLU A 80 16.33 0.82 10.83
C GLU A 80 15.02 0.34 11.45
N LYS A 81 14.38 1.20 12.25
CA LYS A 81 13.10 0.92 12.88
C LYS A 81 12.00 0.68 11.84
N ASN A 82 11.87 1.56 10.86
CA ASN A 82 10.82 1.47 9.85
C ASN A 82 11.09 0.32 8.86
N ILE A 83 12.34 0.05 8.51
CA ILE A 83 12.71 -1.14 7.72
C ILE A 83 12.25 -2.41 8.44
N LYS A 84 12.50 -2.54 9.75
CA LYS A 84 12.03 -3.69 10.54
C LYS A 84 10.51 -3.81 10.52
N ALA A 85 9.80 -2.71 10.73
CA ALA A 85 8.33 -2.71 10.73
C ALA A 85 7.74 -3.11 9.36
N VAL A 86 8.28 -2.59 8.25
CA VAL A 86 7.86 -2.98 6.89
C VAL A 86 8.13 -4.46 6.62
N LYS A 87 9.28 -4.99 7.07
CA LYS A 87 9.59 -6.43 6.98
C LYS A 87 8.60 -7.29 7.77
N GLU A 88 8.17 -6.84 8.93
CA GLU A 88 7.13 -7.55 9.71
C GLU A 88 5.77 -7.51 8.99
N ILE A 89 5.35 -6.37 8.43
CA ILE A 89 4.14 -6.29 7.60
C ILE A 89 4.20 -7.31 6.45
N ARG A 90 5.35 -7.42 5.76
CA ARG A 90 5.54 -8.40 4.69
C ARG A 90 5.45 -9.84 5.19
N LYS A 91 6.02 -10.16 6.36
CA LYS A 91 5.96 -11.50 6.98
C LYS A 91 4.55 -11.91 7.38
N LEU A 92 3.69 -10.96 7.73
CA LEU A 92 2.27 -11.20 8.01
C LEU A 92 1.46 -11.57 6.76
N GLY A 93 2.08 -11.56 5.57
CA GLY A 93 1.46 -11.94 4.30
C GLY A 93 0.97 -10.76 3.46
N HIS A 94 1.16 -9.53 3.91
CA HIS A 94 0.75 -8.34 3.17
C HIS A 94 1.73 -8.00 2.05
N HIS A 95 1.24 -7.28 1.05
CA HIS A 95 2.05 -6.74 -0.04
C HIS A 95 2.60 -5.36 0.31
N ILE A 96 3.82 -5.10 -0.14
CA ILE A 96 4.45 -3.79 0.02
C ILE A 96 4.59 -3.14 -1.35
N GLY A 97 4.15 -1.89 -1.46
CA GLY A 97 4.25 -1.10 -2.67
C GLY A 97 4.92 0.25 -2.44
N LEU A 98 5.28 0.91 -3.54
CA LEU A 98 5.72 2.31 -3.53
C LEU A 98 4.52 3.25 -3.58
N HIS A 99 4.46 4.22 -2.65
CA HIS A 99 3.52 5.34 -2.71
C HIS A 99 4.23 6.59 -3.24
N GLN A 100 4.05 6.85 -4.54
CA GLN A 100 4.83 7.86 -5.23
C GLN A 100 4.13 9.21 -5.27
N ASN A 101 4.82 10.26 -4.80
CA ASN A 101 4.44 11.63 -5.10
C ASN A 101 5.09 12.03 -6.43
N PRO A 102 4.35 12.01 -7.55
CA PRO A 102 4.96 12.18 -8.86
C PRO A 102 5.46 13.61 -9.03
N PRO A 103 6.76 13.82 -9.31
CA PRO A 103 7.25 15.12 -9.73
C PRO A 103 6.69 15.48 -11.11
N GLN A 104 6.72 16.76 -11.45
CA GLN A 104 6.40 17.20 -12.80
C GLN A 104 7.61 16.94 -13.72
N MET A 105 7.54 15.84 -14.47
CA MET A 105 8.55 15.41 -15.44
C MET A 105 7.87 14.74 -16.62
N ASP A 106 8.62 14.45 -17.69
CA ASP A 106 8.09 13.69 -18.82
C ASP A 106 7.91 12.19 -18.45
N ASP A 107 7.25 11.42 -19.34
CA ASP A 107 6.87 10.05 -19.02
C ASP A 107 8.07 9.10 -18.93
N GLY A 108 9.08 9.28 -19.77
CA GLY A 108 10.31 8.45 -19.74
C GLY A 108 11.07 8.69 -18.43
N GLU A 109 11.24 9.95 -18.08
CA GLU A 109 11.86 10.35 -16.80
C GLU A 109 11.07 9.83 -15.61
N LEU A 110 9.73 9.85 -15.68
CA LEU A 110 8.87 9.35 -14.62
C LEU A 110 9.02 7.84 -14.38
N VAL A 111 9.08 7.07 -15.46
CA VAL A 111 9.32 5.61 -15.36
C VAL A 111 10.66 5.33 -14.70
N ASP A 112 11.74 5.98 -15.16
CA ASP A 112 13.07 5.83 -14.59
C ASP A 112 13.11 6.25 -13.11
N TYR A 113 12.39 7.30 -12.76
CA TYR A 113 12.30 7.81 -11.40
C TYR A 113 11.59 6.81 -10.47
N ILE A 114 10.45 6.26 -10.91
CA ILE A 114 9.71 5.23 -10.16
C ILE A 114 10.57 3.98 -10.00
N THR A 115 11.22 3.52 -11.06
CA THR A 115 12.09 2.33 -11.05
C THR A 115 13.20 2.47 -10.02
N LYS A 116 13.90 3.60 -10.00
CA LYS A 116 14.97 3.87 -9.00
C LYS A 116 14.46 3.91 -7.58
N ASP A 117 13.24 4.42 -7.35
CA ASP A 117 12.64 4.44 -6.02
C ASP A 117 12.26 3.03 -5.56
N ILE A 118 11.72 2.20 -6.46
CA ILE A 118 11.43 0.78 -6.20
C ILE A 118 12.73 0.03 -5.88
N GLU A 119 13.76 0.12 -6.74
CA GLU A 119 15.06 -0.50 -6.52
C GLU A 119 15.69 -0.10 -5.16
N THR A 120 15.51 1.17 -4.77
CA THR A 120 15.99 1.67 -3.47
C THR A 120 15.27 0.98 -2.32
N LEU A 121 13.93 0.89 -2.37
CA LEU A 121 13.16 0.21 -1.33
C LEU A 121 13.54 -1.28 -1.26
N GLU A 122 13.62 -1.96 -2.40
CA GLU A 122 13.99 -3.37 -2.51
C GLU A 122 15.38 -3.65 -1.92
N HIS A 123 16.35 -2.78 -2.23
CA HIS A 123 17.70 -2.88 -1.66
C HIS A 123 17.71 -2.89 -0.13
N TYR A 124 16.97 -1.98 0.50
CA TYR A 124 16.96 -1.86 1.96
C TYR A 124 16.00 -2.85 2.63
N TYR A 125 14.89 -3.18 1.99
CA TYR A 125 13.90 -4.10 2.54
C TYR A 125 14.30 -5.56 2.32
N GLY A 126 15.05 -5.87 1.24
CA GLY A 126 15.53 -7.22 0.93
C GLY A 126 14.45 -8.15 0.38
N PHE A 127 13.42 -7.57 -0.25
CA PHE A 127 12.37 -8.29 -0.97
C PHE A 127 11.79 -7.43 -2.09
N GLU A 128 11.08 -8.03 -3.03
CA GLU A 128 10.46 -7.38 -4.18
C GLU A 128 9.32 -6.43 -3.76
N VAL A 129 9.31 -5.23 -4.35
CA VAL A 129 8.25 -4.23 -4.24
C VAL A 129 7.43 -4.29 -5.54
N ASP A 130 6.40 -5.10 -5.54
CA ASP A 130 5.64 -5.53 -6.73
C ASP A 130 4.46 -4.61 -7.09
N ARG A 131 4.28 -3.50 -6.37
CA ARG A 131 3.14 -2.58 -6.53
C ARG A 131 3.55 -1.14 -6.37
N TYR A 132 2.80 -0.26 -7.04
CA TYR A 132 2.92 1.17 -6.79
C TYR A 132 1.56 1.87 -6.87
N ALA A 133 1.48 3.02 -6.22
CA ALA A 133 0.33 3.90 -6.28
C ALA A 133 0.77 5.36 -6.25
N PHE A 134 0.12 6.21 -7.04
CA PHE A 134 0.39 7.63 -7.00
C PHE A 134 -0.30 8.29 -5.81
N HIS A 135 0.46 9.11 -5.08
CA HIS A 135 -0.07 10.03 -4.09
C HIS A 135 -0.75 11.21 -4.80
N ARG A 136 -1.99 11.52 -4.40
CA ARG A 136 -2.75 12.67 -4.93
C ARG A 136 -2.82 12.72 -6.47
N CYS A 137 -3.15 11.61 -7.12
CA CYS A 137 -3.28 11.54 -8.58
C CYS A 137 -4.25 12.61 -9.14
N GLY A 138 -5.27 13.03 -8.41
CA GLY A 138 -6.18 14.11 -8.79
C GLY A 138 -5.53 15.49 -8.97
N SER A 139 -4.32 15.70 -8.44
CA SER A 139 -3.53 16.92 -8.65
C SER A 139 -2.71 16.91 -9.95
N ASN A 140 -2.64 15.76 -10.64
CA ASN A 140 -1.96 15.60 -11.92
C ASN A 140 -2.89 14.90 -12.94
N PRO A 141 -3.71 15.67 -13.68
CA PRO A 141 -4.67 15.12 -14.65
C PRO A 141 -4.05 14.20 -15.70
N ARG A 142 -2.78 14.43 -16.10
CA ARG A 142 -2.06 13.59 -17.07
C ARG A 142 -1.94 12.14 -16.62
N LEU A 143 -1.78 11.90 -15.30
CA LEU A 143 -1.67 10.55 -14.75
C LEU A 143 -3.02 9.82 -14.79
N LEU A 144 -4.13 10.55 -14.65
CA LEU A 144 -5.47 9.97 -14.72
C LEU A 144 -5.83 9.58 -16.17
N GLU A 145 -5.48 10.40 -17.15
CA GLU A 145 -5.80 10.15 -18.56
C GLU A 145 -5.03 8.95 -19.14
N LYS A 146 -3.78 8.72 -18.73
CA LYS A 146 -2.91 7.69 -19.32
C LYS A 146 -3.08 6.29 -18.75
N TYR A 147 -3.55 6.14 -17.53
CA TYR A 147 -3.61 4.84 -16.84
C TYR A 147 -4.99 4.23 -16.78
N PHE A 148 -6.00 4.86 -17.37
CA PHE A 148 -7.36 4.31 -17.52
C PHE A 148 -7.68 3.81 -18.92
N GLU A 149 -6.76 3.87 -19.87
CA GLU A 149 -6.86 3.18 -21.16
C GLU A 149 -6.23 1.76 -21.04
N VAL A 150 -6.92 0.88 -20.31
CA VAL A 150 -6.66 -0.56 -20.31
C VAL A 150 -7.91 -1.30 -20.73
#